data_897b9ca2d9d30a06aca0a4e3b0355cac
#
_entry.id   897b9ca2d9d30a06aca0a4e3b0355cac
#
_cell.length_a   1.000
_cell.length_b   1.000
_cell.length_c   1.000
_cell.angle_alpha   90.00
_cell.angle_beta   90.00
_cell.angle_gamma   90.00
#
_symmetry.space_group_name_H-M   'P 1'
#
loop_
_entity.id
_entity.type
_entity.pdbx_description
1 polymer ?
#
loop_
_entity_poly.entity_id
_entity_poly.type
_entity_poly.pdbx_seq_one_letter_code
_entity_poly.pdbx_strand_id
1 'polypeptide(L)'
;MKLGAIIAGLVALLSSMSAVAADYLVLGVQDYVRSPIIVVREYQGLAAYLSRTLGRPVRIEAVKTYDEYIKKAAAKHFDFMYAPPSMIVKANKVAGYDPVVKIPGLLSAAFMSMSDTNIGFPEDMKGKRIGFYEKDAMITQLALAELKSMGLDPAKYFSSVTYYSDATAVLNAMQYKLIDVGVAASPLYNAWSNRGYNVVLVLQGKGMPHLTFAVRKDYPAANRQVLVQALLKAHQDPAASDYFKFNGFPNFEPAKVSDYDELAKFLEIK
;
A
#
# COMPACT_ATOMS: atom_id res chain seq x y z
N MET A 1 -21.54 -12.86 74.30
CA MET A 1 -22.19 -13.92 73.54
C MET A 1 -22.40 -13.36 72.08
N LYS A 2 -21.76 -14.00 71.10
CA LYS A 2 -22.09 -13.98 69.68
C LYS A 2 -22.17 -12.60 68.93
N LEU A 3 -21.04 -12.13 68.52
CA LEU A 3 -20.91 -11.24 67.33
C LEU A 3 -19.65 -11.65 66.59
N GLY A 4 -19.79 -12.58 65.69
CA GLY A 4 -18.65 -13.08 64.89
C GLY A 4 -19.11 -14.06 63.84
N ALA A 5 -19.73 -13.57 62.75
CA ALA A 5 -19.97 -14.37 61.55
C ALA A 5 -20.75 -13.59 60.47
N ILE A 6 -20.31 -12.41 59.99
CA ILE A 6 -20.83 -11.77 58.74
C ILE A 6 -19.70 -10.95 58.07
N ILE A 7 -18.52 -11.48 57.84
CA ILE A 7 -17.46 -10.83 56.98
C ILE A 7 -16.74 -11.91 56.16
N ALA A 8 -17.45 -12.83 55.57
CA ALA A 8 -16.82 -13.84 54.70
C ALA A 8 -17.53 -14.02 53.35
N GLY A 9 -18.35 -13.05 52.92
CA GLY A 9 -19.18 -13.19 51.74
C GLY A 9 -18.98 -12.16 50.62
N LEU A 10 -17.97 -11.26 50.72
CA LEU A 10 -17.86 -10.13 49.76
C LEU A 10 -16.54 -10.05 48.96
N VAL A 11 -15.76 -11.13 48.91
CA VAL A 11 -14.46 -11.12 48.18
C VAL A 11 -14.45 -11.99 46.93
N ALA A 12 -15.54 -12.63 46.55
CA ALA A 12 -15.57 -13.58 45.43
C ALA A 12 -16.28 -13.07 44.15
N LEU A 13 -16.45 -11.77 43.97
CA LEU A 13 -17.14 -11.20 42.76
C LEU A 13 -16.29 -10.25 41.92
N LEU A 14 -14.98 -10.25 42.07
CA LEU A 14 -14.05 -9.39 41.31
C LEU A 14 -13.12 -10.15 40.39
N SER A 15 -13.54 -11.24 39.78
CA SER A 15 -12.66 -11.98 38.87
C SER A 15 -13.41 -12.52 37.67
N SER A 16 -13.79 -11.67 36.74
CA SER A 16 -13.92 -12.01 35.33
C SER A 16 -14.34 -10.79 34.51
N MET A 17 -13.58 -9.71 34.56
CA MET A 17 -13.49 -8.87 33.38
C MET A 17 -12.61 -9.64 32.37
N SER A 18 -13.18 -10.68 31.77
CA SER A 18 -12.67 -11.18 30.52
C SER A 18 -12.66 -9.98 29.58
N ALA A 19 -11.47 -9.53 29.18
CA ALA A 19 -11.34 -8.60 28.06
C ALA A 19 -12.13 -9.24 26.93
N VAL A 20 -13.30 -8.70 26.61
CA VAL A 20 -14.06 -9.08 25.43
C VAL A 20 -13.12 -8.74 24.29
N ALA A 21 -12.41 -9.75 23.79
CA ALA A 21 -11.60 -9.62 22.58
C ALA A 21 -12.51 -8.98 21.55
N ALA A 22 -12.06 -7.88 20.95
CA ALA A 22 -12.87 -7.12 20.00
C ALA A 22 -13.45 -8.11 18.98
N ASP A 23 -14.77 -8.20 18.92
CA ASP A 23 -15.49 -9.19 18.09
C ASP A 23 -15.45 -8.83 16.60
N TYR A 24 -14.43 -8.11 16.15
CA TYR A 24 -14.21 -7.70 14.77
C TYR A 24 -12.77 -7.92 14.33
N LEU A 25 -12.57 -8.04 13.03
CA LEU A 25 -11.27 -8.11 12.37
C LEU A 25 -10.86 -6.74 11.87
N VAL A 26 -9.58 -6.41 11.92
CA VAL A 26 -9.06 -5.11 11.46
C VAL A 26 -8.31 -5.27 10.14
N LEU A 27 -8.81 -4.61 9.10
CA LEU A 27 -8.10 -4.42 7.82
C LEU A 27 -7.40 -3.07 7.84
N GLY A 28 -6.09 -3.08 8.02
CA GLY A 28 -5.25 -1.89 7.87
C GLY A 28 -5.03 -1.56 6.40
N VAL A 29 -5.39 -0.34 5.99
CA VAL A 29 -5.16 0.18 4.64
C VAL A 29 -4.23 1.37 4.72
N GLN A 30 -3.11 1.32 4.00
CA GLN A 30 -2.19 2.45 3.92
C GLN A 30 -2.55 3.32 2.72
N ASP A 31 -2.86 4.58 2.97
CA ASP A 31 -3.10 5.59 1.94
C ASP A 31 -2.71 6.98 2.45
N TYR A 32 -1.65 7.54 1.89
CA TYR A 32 -1.15 8.87 2.29
C TYR A 32 -1.83 10.02 1.53
N VAL A 33 -2.48 9.74 0.39
CA VAL A 33 -3.09 10.76 -0.49
C VAL A 33 -4.49 11.10 -0.03
N ARG A 34 -5.32 10.09 0.18
CA ARG A 34 -6.76 10.25 0.47
C ARG A 34 -7.03 10.45 1.96
N SER A 35 -8.10 11.16 2.28
CA SER A 35 -8.53 11.26 3.69
C SER A 35 -9.04 9.89 4.19
N PRO A 36 -8.89 9.58 5.50
CA PRO A 36 -9.37 8.32 6.06
C PRO A 36 -10.83 8.01 5.76
N ILE A 37 -11.70 9.03 5.73
CA ILE A 37 -13.13 8.87 5.41
C ILE A 37 -13.32 8.38 3.98
N ILE A 38 -12.56 8.91 3.02
CA ILE A 38 -12.62 8.49 1.62
C ILE A 38 -12.14 7.05 1.49
N VAL A 39 -11.01 6.69 2.12
CA VAL A 39 -10.48 5.33 2.10
C VAL A 39 -11.49 4.35 2.68
N VAL A 40 -12.04 4.62 3.87
CA VAL A 40 -13.06 3.75 4.47
C VAL A 40 -14.24 3.53 3.52
N ARG A 41 -14.75 4.59 2.88
CA ARG A 41 -15.86 4.50 1.94
C ARG A 41 -15.54 3.65 0.72
N GLU A 42 -14.35 3.78 0.15
CA GLU A 42 -13.93 3.01 -1.03
C GLU A 42 -13.76 1.52 -0.75
N TYR A 43 -13.25 1.19 0.43
CA TYR A 43 -13.03 -0.21 0.83
C TYR A 43 -14.25 -0.85 1.53
N GLN A 44 -15.31 -0.06 1.78
CA GLN A 44 -16.50 -0.51 2.51
C GLN A 44 -17.16 -1.74 1.88
N GLY A 45 -17.28 -1.78 0.56
CA GLY A 45 -17.87 -2.92 -0.16
C GLY A 45 -17.03 -4.19 0.00
N LEU A 46 -15.71 -4.09 -0.11
CA LEU A 46 -14.80 -5.19 0.12
C LEU A 46 -14.86 -5.69 1.57
N ALA A 47 -14.89 -4.77 2.55
CA ALA A 47 -14.99 -5.13 3.97
C ALA A 47 -16.34 -5.79 4.29
N ALA A 48 -17.44 -5.33 3.71
CA ALA A 48 -18.77 -5.94 3.86
C ALA A 48 -18.79 -7.37 3.30
N TYR A 49 -18.20 -7.57 2.13
CA TYR A 49 -18.07 -8.89 1.52
C TYR A 49 -17.24 -9.83 2.40
N LEU A 50 -16.07 -9.39 2.86
CA LEU A 50 -15.22 -10.19 3.74
C LEU A 50 -15.92 -10.49 5.06
N SER A 51 -16.67 -9.54 5.63
CA SER A 51 -17.44 -9.75 6.88
C SER A 51 -18.44 -10.89 6.74
N ARG A 52 -19.20 -10.92 5.65
CA ARG A 52 -20.15 -12.00 5.37
C ARG A 52 -19.46 -13.35 5.19
N THR A 53 -18.37 -13.36 4.45
CA THR A 53 -17.65 -14.61 4.13
C THR A 53 -16.92 -15.19 5.34
N LEU A 54 -16.36 -14.34 6.21
CA LEU A 54 -15.61 -14.77 7.39
C LEU A 54 -16.49 -14.96 8.65
N GLY A 55 -17.78 -14.59 8.57
CA GLY A 55 -18.70 -14.66 9.70
C GLY A 55 -18.37 -13.73 10.87
N ARG A 56 -17.51 -12.70 10.64
CA ARG A 56 -17.08 -11.71 11.62
C ARG A 56 -16.99 -10.34 10.99
N PRO A 57 -17.39 -9.24 11.67
CA PRO A 57 -17.25 -7.90 11.14
C PRO A 57 -15.79 -7.58 10.77
N VAL A 58 -15.55 -7.05 9.59
CA VAL A 58 -14.25 -6.52 9.15
C VAL A 58 -14.34 -4.99 9.17
N ARG A 59 -13.50 -4.34 9.96
CA ARG A 59 -13.40 -2.89 10.06
C ARG A 59 -12.16 -2.40 9.32
N ILE A 60 -12.32 -1.32 8.57
CA ILE A 60 -11.22 -0.67 7.84
C ILE A 60 -10.60 0.35 8.77
N GLU A 61 -9.28 0.30 8.87
CA GLU A 61 -8.48 1.35 9.50
C GLU A 61 -7.52 1.94 8.47
N ALA A 62 -7.80 3.18 8.07
CA ALA A 62 -6.98 3.93 7.14
C ALA A 62 -5.84 4.61 7.90
N VAL A 63 -4.60 4.34 7.51
CA VAL A 63 -3.40 4.93 8.12
C VAL A 63 -2.64 5.75 7.08
N LYS A 64 -2.36 7.01 7.40
CA LYS A 64 -1.72 7.94 6.47
C LYS A 64 -0.21 7.73 6.36
N THR A 65 0.47 7.62 7.49
CA THR A 65 1.94 7.60 7.48
C THR A 65 2.48 6.18 7.45
N TYR A 66 3.59 5.99 6.76
CA TYR A 66 4.28 4.71 6.67
C TYR A 66 4.78 4.23 8.04
N ASP A 67 5.32 5.14 8.85
CA ASP A 67 5.83 4.81 10.18
C ASP A 67 4.74 4.32 11.13
N GLU A 68 3.59 5.01 11.16
CA GLU A 68 2.45 4.60 11.97
C GLU A 68 1.93 3.23 11.52
N TYR A 69 1.83 3.01 10.20
CA TYR A 69 1.37 1.75 9.63
C TYR A 69 2.27 0.58 10.04
N ILE A 70 3.59 0.74 9.95
CA ILE A 70 4.54 -0.29 10.37
C ILE A 70 4.56 -0.48 11.89
N LYS A 71 4.44 0.59 12.69
CA LYS A 71 4.30 0.48 14.16
C LYS A 71 3.07 -0.34 14.55
N LYS A 72 1.92 -0.08 13.93
CA LYS A 72 0.69 -0.86 14.16
C LYS A 72 0.84 -2.31 13.71
N ALA A 73 1.49 -2.56 12.57
CA ALA A 73 1.82 -3.91 12.12
C ALA A 73 2.73 -4.63 13.11
N ALA A 74 3.81 -3.99 13.59
CA ALA A 74 4.72 -4.56 14.58
C ALA A 74 4.01 -4.90 15.90
N ALA A 75 3.04 -4.09 16.31
CA ALA A 75 2.16 -4.36 17.45
C ALA A 75 1.08 -5.43 17.16
N LYS A 76 1.05 -6.02 15.95
CA LYS A 76 0.03 -6.99 15.49
C LYS A 76 -1.40 -6.46 15.60
N HIS A 77 -1.56 -5.14 15.45
CA HIS A 77 -2.86 -4.47 15.56
C HIS A 77 -3.83 -4.84 14.43
N PHE A 78 -3.30 -5.10 13.23
CA PHE A 78 -4.10 -5.52 12.09
C PHE A 78 -4.23 -7.04 12.03
N ASP A 79 -5.40 -7.56 11.67
CA ASP A 79 -5.56 -8.95 11.25
C ASP A 79 -5.12 -9.13 9.80
N PHE A 80 -5.46 -8.14 8.99
CA PHE A 80 -5.14 -8.06 7.56
C PHE A 80 -4.50 -6.72 7.22
N MET A 81 -3.65 -6.71 6.22
CA MET A 81 -3.03 -5.50 5.67
C MET A 81 -3.27 -5.42 4.18
N TYR A 82 -3.57 -4.23 3.67
CA TYR A 82 -3.57 -3.94 2.24
C TYR A 82 -2.76 -2.67 1.98
N ALA A 83 -1.65 -2.82 1.26
CA ALA A 83 -0.67 -1.75 1.16
C ALA A 83 0.26 -1.93 -0.06
N PRO A 84 1.07 -0.91 -0.38
CA PRO A 84 2.20 -1.05 -1.28
C PRO A 84 3.11 -2.21 -0.84
N PRO A 85 3.62 -3.02 -1.78
CA PRO A 85 4.39 -4.22 -1.46
C PRO A 85 5.66 -3.96 -0.63
N SER A 86 6.28 -2.79 -0.73
CA SER A 86 7.39 -2.41 0.16
C SER A 86 7.00 -2.41 1.64
N MET A 87 5.76 -1.99 1.96
CA MET A 87 5.22 -2.03 3.32
C MET A 87 4.93 -3.47 3.77
N ILE A 88 4.41 -4.30 2.86
CA ILE A 88 4.15 -5.71 3.16
C ILE A 88 5.45 -6.47 3.44
N VAL A 89 6.52 -6.22 2.66
CA VAL A 89 7.86 -6.78 2.92
C VAL A 89 8.35 -6.38 4.31
N LYS A 90 8.25 -5.10 4.68
CA LYS A 90 8.62 -4.63 6.03
C LYS A 90 7.79 -5.31 7.11
N ALA A 91 6.46 -5.36 6.95
CA ALA A 91 5.55 -5.99 7.91
C ALA A 91 5.78 -7.51 8.03
N ASN A 92 6.12 -8.19 6.94
CA ASN A 92 6.51 -9.60 6.98
C ASN A 92 7.73 -9.80 7.87
N LYS A 93 8.77 -8.98 7.70
CA LYS A 93 10.02 -9.09 8.48
C LYS A 93 9.83 -8.77 9.97
N VAL A 94 9.06 -7.73 10.31
CA VAL A 94 8.94 -7.28 11.71
C VAL A 94 7.85 -8.01 12.50
N ALA A 95 6.81 -8.54 11.85
CA ALA A 95 5.64 -9.08 12.54
C ALA A 95 4.99 -10.30 11.85
N GLY A 96 5.59 -10.82 10.76
CA GLY A 96 5.14 -12.03 10.10
C GLY A 96 3.80 -11.87 9.37
N TYR A 97 3.59 -10.78 8.65
CA TYR A 97 2.47 -10.65 7.72
C TYR A 97 2.83 -11.26 6.37
N ASP A 98 2.22 -12.38 6.03
CA ASP A 98 2.47 -13.05 4.75
C ASP A 98 1.57 -12.50 3.66
N PRO A 99 2.11 -12.13 2.49
CA PRO A 99 1.32 -11.81 1.33
C PRO A 99 0.48 -13.03 0.92
N VAL A 100 -0.77 -12.79 0.54
CA VAL A 100 -1.69 -13.86 0.15
C VAL A 100 -2.32 -13.63 -1.22
N VAL A 101 -2.63 -12.38 -1.57
CA VAL A 101 -3.05 -11.99 -2.91
C VAL A 101 -2.50 -10.61 -3.25
N LYS A 102 -2.39 -10.31 -4.53
CA LYS A 102 -1.97 -9.01 -5.06
C LYS A 102 -2.79 -8.60 -6.26
N ILE A 103 -2.72 -7.35 -6.66
CA ILE A 103 -3.24 -6.89 -7.95
C ILE A 103 -2.36 -7.49 -9.05
N PRO A 104 -2.95 -8.00 -10.15
CA PRO A 104 -2.20 -8.53 -11.29
C PRO A 104 -1.29 -7.50 -11.96
N GLY A 105 -0.25 -7.99 -12.59
CA GLY A 105 0.72 -7.18 -13.29
C GLY A 105 1.85 -6.66 -12.42
N LEU A 106 2.66 -5.80 -13.00
CA LEU A 106 3.84 -5.21 -12.37
C LEU A 106 3.66 -3.69 -12.24
N LEU A 107 4.21 -3.15 -11.17
CA LEU A 107 4.28 -1.72 -10.91
C LEU A 107 5.74 -1.27 -11.02
N SER A 108 6.01 -0.25 -11.81
CA SER A 108 7.34 0.34 -11.92
C SER A 108 7.26 1.86 -11.83
N ALA A 109 8.38 2.50 -11.53
CA ALA A 109 8.53 3.94 -11.69
C ALA A 109 8.68 4.26 -13.18
N ALA A 110 7.91 5.21 -13.68
CA ALA A 110 8.06 5.80 -15.00
C ALA A 110 8.58 7.23 -14.86
N PHE A 111 9.72 7.51 -15.48
CA PHE A 111 10.26 8.85 -15.62
C PHE A 111 9.70 9.45 -16.89
N MET A 112 9.05 10.56 -16.80
CA MET A 112 8.32 11.19 -17.89
C MET A 112 8.71 12.66 -18.05
N SER A 113 8.60 13.14 -19.26
CA SER A 113 8.72 14.56 -19.60
C SER A 113 7.51 15.04 -20.41
N MET A 114 7.39 16.34 -20.65
CA MET A 114 6.45 16.87 -21.64
C MET A 114 7.11 16.85 -23.03
N SER A 115 6.34 16.57 -24.08
CA SER A 115 6.86 16.44 -25.46
C SER A 115 7.55 17.69 -26.01
N ASP A 116 7.28 18.86 -25.42
CA ASP A 116 7.89 20.14 -25.79
C ASP A 116 9.24 20.42 -25.13
N THR A 117 9.80 19.47 -24.36
CA THR A 117 11.03 19.65 -23.57
C THR A 117 12.29 19.11 -24.23
N ASN A 118 12.18 18.36 -25.33
CA ASN A 118 13.29 17.64 -25.98
C ASN A 118 14.02 16.65 -25.03
N ILE A 119 13.30 16.08 -24.06
CA ILE A 119 13.81 15.06 -23.16
C ILE A 119 13.13 13.75 -23.53
N GLY A 120 13.81 12.88 -24.26
CA GLY A 120 13.28 11.61 -24.76
C GLY A 120 14.03 10.39 -24.25
N PHE A 121 15.28 10.58 -23.77
CA PHE A 121 16.16 9.52 -23.34
C PHE A 121 16.70 9.77 -21.92
N PRO A 122 17.15 8.72 -21.20
CA PRO A 122 17.68 8.87 -19.84
C PRO A 122 18.82 9.90 -19.74
N GLU A 123 19.68 9.98 -20.74
CA GLU A 123 20.83 10.89 -20.78
C GLU A 123 20.39 12.36 -20.81
N ASP A 124 19.24 12.66 -21.42
CA ASP A 124 18.69 14.02 -21.52
C ASP A 124 18.25 14.57 -20.15
N MET A 125 18.05 13.68 -19.16
CA MET A 125 17.66 14.08 -17.80
C MET A 125 18.77 14.78 -17.03
N LYS A 126 20.04 14.67 -17.46
CA LYS A 126 21.18 15.27 -16.74
C LYS A 126 21.05 16.78 -16.62
N GLY A 127 21.19 17.29 -15.40
CA GLY A 127 21.06 18.73 -15.09
C GLY A 127 19.64 19.28 -15.14
N LYS A 128 18.64 18.44 -15.35
CA LYS A 128 17.22 18.84 -15.35
C LYS A 128 16.65 18.90 -13.94
N ARG A 129 15.48 19.53 -13.79
CA ARG A 129 14.71 19.55 -12.53
C ARG A 129 13.83 18.31 -12.50
N ILE A 130 13.89 17.51 -11.41
CA ILE A 130 13.09 16.31 -11.26
C ILE A 130 12.08 16.41 -10.12
N GLY A 131 10.89 15.84 -10.33
CA GLY A 131 9.84 15.73 -9.33
C GLY A 131 9.45 14.27 -9.04
N PHE A 132 9.39 13.92 -7.77
CA PHE A 132 8.94 12.62 -7.26
C PHE A 132 7.65 12.78 -6.45
N TYR A 133 6.99 11.66 -6.11
CA TYR A 133 6.01 11.62 -5.04
C TYR A 133 6.70 11.85 -3.69
N GLU A 134 5.92 11.80 -2.59
CA GLU A 134 6.47 11.81 -1.25
C GLU A 134 7.63 10.82 -1.10
N LYS A 135 8.62 11.21 -0.27
CA LYS A 135 9.89 10.49 -0.16
C LYS A 135 9.72 9.00 0.18
N ASP A 136 8.73 8.68 1.04
CA ASP A 136 8.48 7.32 1.48
C ASP A 136 7.52 6.54 0.55
N ALA A 137 6.97 7.19 -0.47
CA ALA A 137 6.12 6.52 -1.45
C ALA A 137 6.92 5.45 -2.21
N MET A 138 6.32 4.27 -2.40
CA MET A 138 6.98 3.16 -3.08
C MET A 138 7.51 3.54 -4.47
N ILE A 139 6.75 4.32 -5.24
CA ILE A 139 7.18 4.76 -6.58
C ILE A 139 8.45 5.62 -6.51
N THR A 140 8.55 6.51 -5.53
CA THR A 140 9.77 7.28 -5.28
C THR A 140 10.94 6.37 -4.90
N GLN A 141 10.71 5.41 -4.00
CA GLN A 141 11.74 4.44 -3.61
C GLN A 141 12.22 3.60 -4.80
N LEU A 142 11.31 3.13 -5.66
CA LEU A 142 11.65 2.41 -6.89
C LEU A 142 12.46 3.28 -7.85
N ALA A 143 12.07 4.53 -8.05
CA ALA A 143 12.79 5.45 -8.92
C ALA A 143 14.20 5.77 -8.40
N LEU A 144 14.35 5.99 -7.10
CA LEU A 144 15.64 6.24 -6.47
C LEU A 144 16.55 5.00 -6.55
N ALA A 145 15.99 3.80 -6.36
CA ALA A 145 16.72 2.54 -6.53
C ALA A 145 17.14 2.32 -7.99
N GLU A 146 16.28 2.68 -8.96
CA GLU A 146 16.61 2.64 -10.40
C GLU A 146 17.80 3.56 -10.72
N LEU A 147 17.74 4.84 -10.32
CA LEU A 147 18.84 5.78 -10.51
C LEU A 147 20.13 5.28 -9.85
N LYS A 148 20.03 4.73 -8.62
CA LYS A 148 21.18 4.12 -7.93
C LYS A 148 21.76 2.94 -8.72
N SER A 149 20.92 2.09 -9.30
CA SER A 149 21.38 0.94 -10.10
C SER A 149 22.15 1.37 -11.37
N MET A 150 21.82 2.56 -11.89
CA MET A 150 22.52 3.21 -13.01
C MET A 150 23.78 3.99 -12.56
N GLY A 151 24.12 3.97 -11.26
CA GLY A 151 25.25 4.74 -10.71
C GLY A 151 24.98 6.23 -10.57
N LEU A 152 23.71 6.66 -10.65
CA LEU A 152 23.32 8.07 -10.60
C LEU A 152 22.90 8.48 -9.18
N ASP A 153 23.55 9.50 -8.64
CA ASP A 153 23.14 10.17 -7.41
C ASP A 153 22.20 11.34 -7.78
N PRO A 154 20.91 11.30 -7.38
CA PRO A 154 19.95 12.32 -7.77
C PRO A 154 20.39 13.75 -7.41
N ALA A 155 21.01 13.92 -6.24
CA ALA A 155 21.47 15.24 -5.78
C ALA A 155 22.61 15.84 -6.63
N LYS A 156 23.35 15.00 -7.35
CA LYS A 156 24.45 15.42 -8.22
C LYS A 156 24.06 15.41 -9.70
N TYR A 157 23.12 14.54 -10.06
CA TYR A 157 22.72 14.33 -11.45
C TYR A 157 21.71 15.37 -11.93
N PHE A 158 20.76 15.76 -11.06
CA PHE A 158 19.72 16.74 -11.35
C PHE A 158 20.09 18.13 -10.81
N SER A 159 19.61 19.19 -11.46
CA SER A 159 19.78 20.57 -10.97
C SER A 159 18.92 20.87 -9.74
N SER A 160 17.78 20.19 -9.61
CA SER A 160 16.95 20.21 -8.41
C SER A 160 16.11 18.95 -8.29
N VAL A 161 15.79 18.57 -7.03
CA VAL A 161 14.92 17.46 -6.68
C VAL A 161 13.78 18.00 -5.82
N THR A 162 12.55 17.77 -6.26
CA THR A 162 11.34 18.23 -5.55
C THR A 162 10.41 17.04 -5.27
N TYR A 163 9.77 17.05 -4.10
CA TYR A 163 8.79 16.04 -3.71
C TYR A 163 7.38 16.64 -3.70
N TYR A 164 6.42 15.91 -4.23
CA TYR A 164 5.02 16.30 -4.38
C TYR A 164 4.11 15.32 -3.64
N SER A 165 2.89 15.76 -3.30
CA SER A 165 1.93 14.94 -2.57
C SER A 165 1.46 13.70 -3.33
N ASP A 166 1.36 13.80 -4.67
CA ASP A 166 0.76 12.75 -5.50
C ASP A 166 1.11 12.90 -6.99
N ALA A 167 0.63 11.96 -7.79
CA ALA A 167 0.86 11.94 -9.24
C ALA A 167 0.28 13.15 -9.97
N THR A 168 -0.88 13.65 -9.53
CA THR A 168 -1.52 14.81 -10.18
C THR A 168 -0.69 16.07 -9.96
N ALA A 169 -0.13 16.22 -8.76
CA ALA A 169 0.76 17.34 -8.46
C ALA A 169 2.06 17.26 -9.29
N VAL A 170 2.62 16.06 -9.52
CA VAL A 170 3.77 15.88 -10.42
C VAL A 170 3.41 16.23 -11.86
N LEU A 171 2.26 15.76 -12.38
CA LEU A 171 1.81 16.09 -13.74
C LEU A 171 1.62 17.61 -13.91
N ASN A 172 0.94 18.25 -12.97
CA ASN A 172 0.74 19.70 -12.99
C ASN A 172 2.08 20.45 -12.99
N ALA A 173 3.04 20.00 -12.15
CA ALA A 173 4.35 20.60 -12.08
C ALA A 173 5.11 20.52 -13.43
N MET A 174 4.99 19.41 -14.17
CA MET A 174 5.52 19.29 -15.53
C MET A 174 4.82 20.26 -16.49
N GLN A 175 3.48 20.31 -16.47
CA GLN A 175 2.69 21.16 -17.35
C GLN A 175 2.98 22.65 -17.13
N TYR A 176 3.15 23.08 -15.87
CA TYR A 176 3.51 24.44 -15.51
C TYR A 176 5.03 24.73 -15.59
N LYS A 177 5.81 23.77 -16.13
CA LYS A 177 7.26 23.89 -16.31
C LYS A 177 8.02 24.21 -15.00
N LEU A 178 7.48 23.74 -13.85
CA LEU A 178 8.16 23.82 -12.55
C LEU A 178 9.25 22.75 -12.43
N ILE A 179 9.05 21.61 -13.10
CA ILE A 179 10.00 20.51 -13.26
C ILE A 179 10.06 20.10 -14.72
N ASP A 180 11.16 19.48 -15.12
CA ASP A 180 11.40 19.01 -16.48
C ASP A 180 11.12 17.52 -16.63
N VAL A 181 11.36 16.76 -15.55
CA VAL A 181 11.13 15.31 -15.46
C VAL A 181 10.24 15.04 -14.25
N GLY A 182 9.17 14.31 -14.46
CA GLY A 182 8.28 13.83 -13.41
C GLY A 182 8.33 12.32 -13.27
N VAL A 183 8.24 11.82 -12.05
CA VAL A 183 8.17 10.37 -11.77
C VAL A 183 6.76 10.01 -11.31
N ALA A 184 6.17 8.99 -11.95
CA ALA A 184 4.87 8.44 -11.57
C ALA A 184 4.85 6.91 -11.72
N ALA A 185 3.76 6.28 -11.27
CA ALA A 185 3.53 4.86 -11.52
C ALA A 185 3.33 4.59 -13.02
N SER A 186 3.96 3.56 -13.55
CA SER A 186 3.94 3.24 -14.98
C SER A 186 2.53 3.18 -15.62
N PRO A 187 1.46 2.68 -14.98
CA PRO A 187 0.13 2.72 -15.58
C PRO A 187 -0.39 4.14 -15.86
N LEU A 188 0.11 5.15 -15.12
CA LEU A 188 -0.32 6.54 -15.31
C LEU A 188 0.20 7.15 -16.60
N TYR A 189 1.33 6.69 -17.12
CA TYR A 189 1.81 7.11 -18.45
C TYR A 189 0.73 6.88 -19.52
N ASN A 190 0.23 5.66 -19.63
CA ASN A 190 -0.83 5.33 -20.58
C ASN A 190 -2.13 6.10 -20.28
N ALA A 191 -2.51 6.20 -18.99
CA ALA A 191 -3.71 6.91 -18.59
C ALA A 191 -3.65 8.41 -18.93
N TRP A 192 -2.51 9.05 -18.78
CA TRP A 192 -2.31 10.46 -19.11
C TRP A 192 -2.26 10.67 -20.63
N SER A 193 -1.49 9.84 -21.36
CA SER A 193 -1.44 9.86 -22.82
C SER A 193 -2.84 9.69 -23.42
N ASN A 194 -3.63 8.72 -22.96
CA ASN A 194 -5.01 8.49 -23.43
C ASN A 194 -5.97 9.65 -23.13
N ARG A 195 -5.66 10.48 -22.12
CA ARG A 195 -6.42 11.70 -21.80
C ARG A 195 -5.93 12.94 -22.57
N GLY A 196 -5.00 12.76 -23.50
CA GLY A 196 -4.49 13.85 -24.34
C GLY A 196 -3.38 14.69 -23.68
N TYR A 197 -2.80 14.25 -22.56
CA TYR A 197 -1.59 14.89 -22.05
C TYR A 197 -0.39 14.49 -22.91
N ASN A 198 0.39 15.47 -23.37
CA ASN A 198 1.54 15.25 -24.24
C ASN A 198 2.77 14.81 -23.43
N VAL A 199 2.67 13.65 -22.78
CA VAL A 199 3.74 13.05 -21.97
C VAL A 199 4.59 12.10 -22.81
N VAL A 200 5.90 12.10 -22.56
CA VAL A 200 6.89 11.20 -23.16
C VAL A 200 7.46 10.31 -22.08
N LEU A 201 7.50 9.00 -22.30
CA LEU A 201 8.19 8.06 -21.41
C LEU A 201 9.69 8.13 -21.69
N VAL A 202 10.46 8.62 -20.73
CA VAL A 202 11.92 8.78 -20.83
C VAL A 202 12.64 7.52 -20.35
N LEU A 203 12.19 6.96 -19.22
CA LEU A 203 12.74 5.74 -18.64
C LEU A 203 11.64 4.99 -17.90
N GLN A 204 11.55 3.70 -18.13
CA GLN A 204 10.73 2.81 -17.32
C GLN A 204 11.64 1.96 -16.42
N GLY A 205 11.49 2.13 -15.13
CA GLY A 205 12.22 1.36 -14.13
C GLY A 205 11.75 -0.09 -14.03
N LYS A 206 12.44 -0.85 -13.22
CA LYS A 206 12.20 -2.27 -13.00
C LYS A 206 10.77 -2.53 -12.49
N GLY A 207 10.10 -3.53 -13.08
CA GLY A 207 8.77 -3.96 -12.68
C GLY A 207 8.82 -4.77 -11.38
N MET A 208 7.98 -4.40 -10.41
CA MET A 208 7.85 -5.03 -9.10
C MET A 208 6.40 -5.45 -8.85
N PRO A 209 6.12 -6.35 -7.88
CA PRO A 209 4.75 -6.70 -7.52
C PRO A 209 3.89 -5.49 -7.22
N HIS A 210 2.58 -5.59 -7.48
CA HIS A 210 1.61 -4.53 -7.27
C HIS A 210 1.04 -4.54 -5.84
N LEU A 211 0.07 -3.67 -5.53
CA LEU A 211 -0.62 -3.60 -4.23
C LEU A 211 -1.01 -4.99 -3.73
N THR A 212 -0.72 -5.24 -2.47
CA THR A 212 -0.73 -6.57 -1.88
C THR A 212 -1.59 -6.63 -0.63
N PHE A 213 -2.36 -7.69 -0.54
CA PHE A 213 -3.08 -8.07 0.67
C PHE A 213 -2.25 -9.10 1.44
N ALA A 214 -2.04 -8.86 2.73
CA ALA A 214 -1.30 -9.76 3.61
C ALA A 214 -2.08 -10.10 4.87
N VAL A 215 -1.78 -11.24 5.45
CA VAL A 215 -2.41 -11.74 6.67
C VAL A 215 -1.36 -12.16 7.68
N ARG A 216 -1.63 -11.96 8.97
CA ARG A 216 -0.75 -12.41 10.06
C ARG A 216 -0.50 -13.92 10.00
N LYS A 217 0.72 -14.37 10.27
CA LYS A 217 1.08 -15.79 10.32
C LYS A 217 0.29 -16.59 11.36
N ASP A 218 -0.03 -15.95 12.48
CA ASP A 218 -0.77 -16.54 13.59
C ASP A 218 -2.30 -16.52 13.38
N TYR A 219 -2.78 -16.01 12.24
CA TYR A 219 -4.20 -16.13 11.87
C TYR A 219 -4.54 -17.59 11.56
N PRO A 220 -5.65 -18.14 12.10
CA PRO A 220 -5.97 -19.56 11.99
C PRO A 220 -5.95 -20.06 10.53
N ALA A 221 -5.24 -21.16 10.28
CA ALA A 221 -4.98 -21.66 8.93
C ALA A 221 -6.26 -21.94 8.13
N ALA A 222 -7.29 -22.53 8.74
CA ALA A 222 -8.58 -22.76 8.09
C ALA A 222 -9.24 -21.44 7.64
N ASN A 223 -9.23 -20.43 8.52
CA ASN A 223 -9.78 -19.11 8.20
C ASN A 223 -8.95 -18.36 7.15
N ARG A 224 -7.61 -18.56 7.16
CA ARG A 224 -6.73 -18.02 6.11
C ARG A 224 -7.11 -18.56 4.74
N GLN A 225 -7.38 -19.86 4.63
CA GLN A 225 -7.79 -20.49 3.36
C GLN A 225 -9.12 -19.90 2.86
N VAL A 226 -10.10 -19.74 3.75
CA VAL A 226 -11.39 -19.09 3.43
C VAL A 226 -11.16 -17.66 2.96
N LEU A 227 -10.34 -16.88 3.67
CA LEU A 227 -10.01 -15.50 3.31
C LEU A 227 -9.38 -15.42 1.91
N VAL A 228 -8.39 -16.26 1.60
CA VAL A 228 -7.71 -16.26 0.30
C VAL A 228 -8.70 -16.56 -0.83
N GLN A 229 -9.55 -17.59 -0.66
CA GLN A 229 -10.58 -17.92 -1.66
C GLN A 229 -11.60 -16.79 -1.83
N ALA A 230 -11.98 -16.12 -0.73
CA ALA A 230 -12.84 -14.95 -0.77
C ALA A 230 -12.19 -13.81 -1.57
N LEU A 231 -10.95 -13.47 -1.28
CA LEU A 231 -10.23 -12.39 -1.98
C LEU A 231 -10.11 -12.65 -3.48
N LEU A 232 -9.77 -13.88 -3.89
CA LEU A 232 -9.67 -14.26 -5.30
C LEU A 232 -11.00 -14.13 -6.06
N LYS A 233 -12.14 -14.26 -5.37
CA LYS A 233 -13.49 -14.14 -5.94
C LYS A 233 -14.15 -12.77 -5.69
N ALA A 234 -13.50 -11.87 -4.96
CA ALA A 234 -14.09 -10.60 -4.53
C ALA A 234 -14.59 -9.73 -5.70
N HIS A 235 -13.92 -9.75 -6.84
CA HIS A 235 -14.32 -9.01 -8.04
C HIS A 235 -15.70 -9.46 -8.62
N GLN A 236 -16.18 -10.64 -8.25
CA GLN A 236 -17.46 -11.20 -8.69
C GLN A 236 -18.62 -10.83 -7.74
N ASP A 237 -18.32 -10.38 -6.51
CA ASP A 237 -19.34 -9.98 -5.55
C ASP A 237 -19.85 -8.55 -5.86
N PRO A 238 -21.17 -8.31 -5.91
CA PRO A 238 -21.71 -6.99 -6.23
C PRO A 238 -21.21 -5.88 -5.31
N ALA A 239 -21.04 -6.15 -4.00
CA ALA A 239 -20.57 -5.13 -3.05
C ALA A 239 -19.07 -4.86 -3.19
N ALA A 240 -18.25 -5.90 -3.40
CA ALA A 240 -16.80 -5.76 -3.51
C ALA A 240 -16.34 -5.31 -4.92
N SER A 241 -17.16 -5.55 -5.97
CA SER A 241 -16.80 -5.23 -7.36
C SER A 241 -16.54 -3.74 -7.59
N ASP A 242 -17.19 -2.87 -6.82
CA ASP A 242 -17.02 -1.43 -6.95
C ASP A 242 -15.60 -0.96 -6.61
N TYR A 243 -14.93 -1.64 -5.65
CA TYR A 243 -13.52 -1.41 -5.37
C TYR A 243 -12.65 -1.63 -6.61
N PHE A 244 -12.88 -2.73 -7.34
CA PHE A 244 -12.10 -3.07 -8.54
C PHE A 244 -12.39 -2.11 -9.69
N LYS A 245 -13.66 -1.80 -9.94
CA LYS A 245 -14.08 -0.85 -11.00
C LYS A 245 -13.53 0.55 -10.76
N PHE A 246 -13.63 1.04 -9.52
CA PHE A 246 -13.17 2.38 -9.15
C PHE A 246 -11.66 2.54 -9.35
N ASN A 247 -10.87 1.50 -8.98
CA ASN A 247 -9.43 1.53 -9.11
C ASN A 247 -8.90 1.03 -10.48
N GLY A 248 -9.78 0.57 -11.37
CA GLY A 248 -9.38 0.01 -12.67
C GLY A 248 -8.64 -1.33 -12.57
N PHE A 249 -8.86 -2.09 -11.48
CA PHE A 249 -8.22 -3.39 -11.28
C PHE A 249 -9.15 -4.51 -11.76
N PRO A 250 -8.62 -5.58 -12.41
CA PRO A 250 -9.45 -6.67 -12.88
C PRO A 250 -9.93 -7.60 -11.75
N ASN A 251 -9.04 -7.97 -10.85
CA ASN A 251 -9.22 -8.93 -9.76
C ASN A 251 -8.01 -8.94 -8.84
N PHE A 252 -7.99 -9.85 -7.87
CA PHE A 252 -6.77 -10.29 -7.18
C PHE A 252 -6.23 -11.58 -7.79
N GLU A 253 -4.91 -11.76 -7.75
CA GLU A 253 -4.21 -13.01 -8.05
C GLU A 253 -3.42 -13.52 -6.84
N PRO A 254 -3.09 -14.82 -6.75
CA PRO A 254 -2.30 -15.35 -5.63
C PRO A 254 -0.96 -14.66 -5.48
N ALA A 255 -0.50 -14.54 -4.23
CA ALA A 255 0.82 -14.05 -3.89
C ALA A 255 1.47 -14.90 -2.79
N LYS A 256 2.79 -14.98 -2.81
CA LYS A 256 3.61 -15.69 -1.81
C LYS A 256 4.85 -14.86 -1.46
N VAL A 257 5.45 -15.13 -0.32
CA VAL A 257 6.60 -14.36 0.20
C VAL A 257 7.74 -14.26 -0.83
N SER A 258 8.07 -15.35 -1.51
CA SER A 258 9.15 -15.37 -2.50
C SER A 258 8.92 -14.48 -3.73
N ASP A 259 7.69 -14.05 -4.01
CA ASP A 259 7.41 -13.12 -5.11
C ASP A 259 8.00 -11.71 -4.84
N TYR A 260 8.37 -11.43 -3.59
CA TYR A 260 8.86 -10.12 -3.12
C TYR A 260 10.37 -10.10 -2.82
N ASP A 261 11.09 -11.21 -3.01
CA ASP A 261 12.53 -11.30 -2.71
C ASP A 261 13.33 -10.28 -3.53
N GLU A 262 12.99 -10.13 -4.80
CA GLU A 262 13.63 -9.16 -5.69
C GLU A 262 13.34 -7.72 -5.26
N LEU A 263 12.10 -7.41 -4.87
CA LEU A 263 11.74 -6.10 -4.33
C LEU A 263 12.51 -5.78 -3.04
N ALA A 264 12.57 -6.76 -2.13
CA ALA A 264 13.31 -6.61 -0.87
C ALA A 264 14.78 -6.29 -1.12
N LYS A 265 15.41 -7.00 -2.06
CA LYS A 265 16.80 -6.77 -2.47
C LYS A 265 16.98 -5.42 -3.15
N PHE A 266 16.10 -5.08 -4.10
CA PHE A 266 16.20 -3.85 -4.90
C PHE A 266 16.05 -2.59 -4.04
N LEU A 267 15.15 -2.62 -3.06
CA LEU A 267 14.93 -1.53 -2.11
C LEU A 267 15.79 -1.63 -0.85
N GLU A 268 16.69 -2.62 -0.74
CA GLU A 268 17.57 -2.86 0.41
C GLU A 268 16.78 -2.92 1.75
N ILE A 269 15.56 -3.49 1.72
CA ILE A 269 14.73 -3.64 2.92
C ILE A 269 15.35 -4.71 3.82
N LYS A 270 15.82 -4.29 5.00
CA LYS A 270 16.44 -5.14 6.02
C LYS A 270 15.40 -5.76 6.95
#